data_97c038deb4caf2dca6a048cc3c097f50
#
_entry.id   97c038deb4caf2dca6a048cc3c097f50
#
_cell.length_a   1.000
_cell.length_b   1.000
_cell.length_c   1.000
_cell.angle_alpha   90.00
_cell.angle_beta   90.00
_cell.angle_gamma   90.00
#
_symmetry.space_group_name_H-M   'P 1'
#
loop_
_entity.id
_entity.type
_entity.pdbx_description
1 polymer ?
#
loop_
_entity_poly.entity_id
_entity_poly.type
_entity_poly.pdbx_seq_one_letter_code
_entity_poly.pdbx_strand_id
1 'polypeptide(L)'
;MQEKHGKAACDFVPDTYILPDEFGEFYEHYQKLKQYDSKKNVWIVKPANAAQGRGIMLIDDVNDVNVDETSVISRYVTNPLLINGHKFDLRVYVLVTSYEPLRVYIFQEGLARFASETYTSKIDKNNKYMHLTNYSINKKNAKFVQNANCEQDDVGYKWSLGAFCRHLEQVGIDMDLLWSRSYDVILKTMLTGEPYIQNAMRKNGTHRTNCFEILGFDILIDSDLKPWLLEVNLSPSLACDSPLDMMIKSTLVCDALNIAGVRRFDRKKESLNKIKHRMKGLYNKSKKSTAGGLVGLPGSEIFAG
;
A
#
# COMPACT_ATOMS: atom_id res chain seq x y z
N MET A 1 4.68 -5.75 -18.05
CA MET A 1 5.45 -6.88 -17.46
C MET A 1 5.11 -8.20 -18.12
N GLN A 2 3.84 -8.63 -18.19
CA GLN A 2 3.45 -9.89 -18.84
C GLN A 2 3.86 -9.97 -20.32
N GLU A 3 3.71 -8.87 -21.07
CA GLU A 3 4.15 -8.79 -22.48
C GLU A 3 5.66 -8.98 -22.67
N LYS A 4 6.47 -8.50 -21.71
CA LYS A 4 7.94 -8.57 -21.80
C LYS A 4 8.54 -9.86 -21.21
N HIS A 5 7.92 -10.40 -20.16
CA HIS A 5 8.49 -11.49 -19.35
C HIS A 5 7.65 -12.77 -19.38
N GLY A 6 6.53 -12.75 -20.09
CA GLY A 6 5.57 -13.83 -20.17
C GLY A 6 4.57 -13.87 -18.99
N LYS A 7 3.44 -14.49 -19.22
CA LYS A 7 2.34 -14.60 -18.23
C LYS A 7 2.79 -15.32 -16.94
N ALA A 8 3.60 -16.36 -17.05
CA ALA A 8 4.07 -17.15 -15.92
C ALA A 8 4.91 -16.33 -14.90
N ALA A 9 5.69 -15.35 -15.37
CA ALA A 9 6.51 -14.51 -14.49
C ALA A 9 5.67 -13.56 -13.62
N CYS A 10 4.43 -13.27 -14.03
CA CYS A 10 3.51 -12.33 -13.38
C CYS A 10 2.17 -12.99 -13.03
N ASP A 11 2.15 -14.32 -12.86
CA ASP A 11 0.95 -15.08 -12.50
C ASP A 11 0.66 -15.00 -10.98
N PHE A 12 0.56 -13.80 -10.47
CA PHE A 12 0.22 -13.52 -9.07
C PHE A 12 -0.95 -12.54 -8.93
N VAL A 13 -1.53 -12.10 -10.04
CA VAL A 13 -2.76 -11.31 -10.08
C VAL A 13 -3.84 -12.18 -10.72
N PRO A 14 -5.00 -12.35 -10.11
CA PRO A 14 -6.12 -13.04 -10.75
C PRO A 14 -6.44 -12.42 -12.11
N ASP A 15 -6.90 -13.23 -13.07
CA ASP A 15 -7.33 -12.70 -14.36
C ASP A 15 -8.36 -11.58 -14.12
N THR A 16 -8.07 -10.39 -14.64
CA THR A 16 -8.81 -9.16 -14.30
C THR A 16 -9.10 -8.36 -15.55
N TYR A 17 -10.29 -7.77 -15.63
CA TYR A 17 -10.76 -6.97 -16.74
C TYR A 17 -11.41 -5.68 -16.24
N ILE A 18 -11.31 -4.62 -17.03
CA ILE A 18 -11.93 -3.32 -16.77
C ILE A 18 -13.19 -3.20 -17.64
N LEU A 19 -14.34 -3.08 -17.01
CA LEU A 19 -15.61 -2.96 -17.70
C LEU A 19 -16.01 -1.49 -17.80
N PRO A 20 -16.65 -1.07 -18.91
CA PRO A 20 -17.11 -1.91 -20.05
C PRO A 20 -16.05 -2.22 -21.10
N ASP A 21 -14.87 -1.57 -21.07
CA ASP A 21 -13.91 -1.53 -22.18
C ASP A 21 -13.42 -2.95 -22.59
N GLU A 22 -13.15 -3.81 -21.61
CA GLU A 22 -12.62 -5.17 -21.82
C GLU A 22 -13.71 -6.26 -21.70
N PHE A 23 -14.99 -5.90 -21.86
CA PHE A 23 -16.10 -6.86 -21.74
C PHE A 23 -16.00 -8.02 -22.74
N GLY A 24 -15.57 -7.75 -23.96
CA GLY A 24 -15.42 -8.79 -24.98
C GLY A 24 -14.41 -9.87 -24.58
N GLU A 25 -13.24 -9.46 -24.09
CA GLU A 25 -12.17 -10.36 -23.63
C GLU A 25 -12.59 -11.16 -22.38
N PHE A 26 -13.26 -10.47 -21.45
CA PHE A 26 -13.85 -11.13 -20.28
C PHE A 26 -14.87 -12.20 -20.71
N TYR A 27 -15.78 -11.87 -21.63
CA TYR A 27 -16.83 -12.79 -22.08
C TYR A 27 -16.26 -14.03 -22.75
N GLU A 28 -15.24 -13.87 -23.60
CA GLU A 28 -14.53 -15.02 -24.22
C GLU A 28 -13.88 -15.91 -23.17
N HIS A 29 -13.22 -15.32 -22.18
CA HIS A 29 -12.58 -16.07 -21.09
C HIS A 29 -13.62 -16.78 -20.22
N TYR A 30 -14.71 -16.10 -19.87
CA TYR A 30 -15.83 -16.67 -19.14
C TYR A 30 -16.42 -17.89 -19.86
N GLN A 31 -16.63 -17.81 -21.17
CA GLN A 31 -17.15 -18.91 -21.99
C GLN A 31 -16.20 -20.12 -22.03
N LYS A 32 -14.92 -19.87 -22.16
CA LYS A 32 -13.90 -20.93 -22.10
C LYS A 32 -13.93 -21.66 -20.75
N LEU A 33 -13.96 -20.92 -19.65
CA LEU A 33 -14.02 -21.52 -18.30
C LEU A 33 -15.34 -22.27 -18.07
N LYS A 34 -16.44 -21.78 -18.58
CA LYS A 34 -17.76 -22.46 -18.48
C LYS A 34 -17.73 -23.84 -19.13
N GLN A 35 -16.97 -23.99 -20.22
CA GLN A 35 -16.79 -25.25 -20.92
C GLN A 35 -15.89 -26.25 -20.18
N TYR A 36 -14.77 -25.77 -19.60
CA TYR A 36 -13.71 -26.66 -19.10
C TYR A 36 -13.70 -26.80 -17.57
N ASP A 37 -14.11 -25.79 -16.82
CA ASP A 37 -14.08 -25.77 -15.35
C ASP A 37 -15.15 -24.84 -14.76
N SER A 38 -16.40 -25.25 -14.88
CA SER A 38 -17.54 -24.44 -14.41
C SER A 38 -17.49 -24.13 -12.90
N LYS A 39 -16.83 -24.97 -12.08
CA LYS A 39 -16.69 -24.73 -10.63
C LYS A 39 -15.75 -23.59 -10.30
N LYS A 40 -14.78 -23.32 -11.18
CA LYS A 40 -13.85 -22.19 -11.04
C LYS A 40 -14.29 -20.94 -11.79
N ASN A 41 -15.44 -20.95 -12.45
CA ASN A 41 -15.97 -19.83 -13.19
C ASN A 41 -16.78 -18.90 -12.29
N VAL A 42 -16.13 -18.43 -11.23
CA VAL A 42 -16.68 -17.45 -10.28
C VAL A 42 -15.85 -16.18 -10.34
N TRP A 43 -16.52 -15.06 -10.36
CA TRP A 43 -15.90 -13.76 -10.53
C TRP A 43 -16.33 -12.81 -9.43
N ILE A 44 -15.46 -11.85 -9.09
CA ILE A 44 -15.74 -10.78 -8.15
C ILE A 44 -15.76 -9.45 -8.88
N VAL A 45 -16.88 -8.74 -8.78
CA VAL A 45 -17.08 -7.43 -9.39
C VAL A 45 -16.89 -6.35 -8.35
N LYS A 46 -16.06 -5.37 -8.65
CA LYS A 46 -15.73 -4.23 -7.78
C LYS A 46 -16.04 -2.93 -8.54
N PRO A 47 -17.07 -2.16 -8.14
CA PRO A 47 -17.34 -0.85 -8.76
C PRO A 47 -16.14 0.10 -8.62
N ALA A 48 -15.80 0.83 -9.69
CA ALA A 48 -14.62 1.71 -9.71
C ALA A 48 -14.71 2.87 -8.69
N ASN A 49 -15.92 3.35 -8.40
CA ASN A 49 -16.16 4.48 -7.50
C ASN A 49 -16.53 4.07 -6.07
N ALA A 50 -16.23 2.83 -5.68
CA ALA A 50 -16.56 2.31 -4.36
C ALA A 50 -15.29 1.97 -3.56
N ALA A 51 -15.33 2.24 -2.26
CA ALA A 51 -14.27 1.92 -1.33
C ALA A 51 -14.80 1.06 -0.18
N GLN A 52 -13.91 0.44 0.58
CA GLN A 52 -14.22 -0.33 1.78
C GLN A 52 -15.18 -1.52 1.53
N GLY A 53 -15.12 -2.11 0.34
CA GLY A 53 -15.92 -3.27 -0.02
C GLY A 53 -17.39 -2.98 -0.37
N ARG A 54 -17.77 -1.71 -0.51
CA ARG A 54 -19.14 -1.34 -0.92
C ARG A 54 -19.38 -1.74 -2.37
N GLY A 55 -20.55 -2.30 -2.66
CA GLY A 55 -20.94 -2.69 -4.02
C GLY A 55 -20.21 -3.91 -4.57
N ILE A 56 -19.28 -4.52 -3.82
CA ILE A 56 -18.64 -5.77 -4.24
C ILE A 56 -19.67 -6.89 -4.28
N MET A 57 -19.67 -7.65 -5.37
CA MET A 57 -20.52 -8.82 -5.54
C MET A 57 -19.73 -9.97 -6.19
N LEU A 58 -20.13 -11.20 -5.88
CA LEU A 58 -19.69 -12.38 -6.60
C LEU A 58 -20.74 -12.77 -7.64
N ILE A 59 -20.25 -13.17 -8.79
CA ILE A 59 -21.08 -13.65 -9.89
C ILE A 59 -20.52 -14.98 -10.44
N ASP A 60 -21.40 -15.83 -10.93
CA ASP A 60 -21.10 -17.03 -11.71
C ASP A 60 -21.89 -17.07 -13.01
N ASP A 61 -22.77 -16.08 -13.24
CA ASP A 61 -23.44 -15.84 -14.49
C ASP A 61 -23.06 -14.47 -15.07
N VAL A 62 -22.69 -14.46 -16.34
CA VAL A 62 -22.33 -13.24 -17.06
C VAL A 62 -23.51 -12.25 -17.17
N ASN A 63 -24.74 -12.75 -17.12
CA ASN A 63 -25.94 -11.90 -17.14
C ASN A 63 -26.11 -11.03 -15.88
N ASP A 64 -25.42 -11.38 -14.80
CA ASP A 64 -25.39 -10.58 -13.55
C ASP A 64 -24.45 -9.36 -13.65
N VAL A 65 -23.68 -9.23 -14.75
CA VAL A 65 -22.73 -8.13 -14.95
C VAL A 65 -23.46 -6.88 -15.43
N ASN A 66 -23.33 -5.78 -14.66
CA ASN A 66 -23.75 -4.47 -15.11
C ASN A 66 -22.65 -3.81 -15.96
N VAL A 67 -22.88 -3.68 -17.27
CA VAL A 67 -21.94 -3.07 -18.22
C VAL A 67 -22.12 -1.55 -18.34
N ASP A 68 -23.14 -0.96 -17.73
CA ASP A 68 -23.38 0.48 -17.77
C ASP A 68 -22.51 1.25 -16.75
N GLU A 69 -21.91 0.52 -15.79
CA GLU A 69 -21.07 1.10 -14.75
C GLU A 69 -19.61 0.65 -14.90
N THR A 70 -18.69 1.61 -14.78
CA THR A 70 -17.25 1.26 -14.72
C THR A 70 -16.96 0.41 -13.52
N SER A 71 -16.44 -0.79 -13.75
CA SER A 71 -16.10 -1.74 -12.69
C SER A 71 -14.88 -2.56 -13.06
N VAL A 72 -14.25 -3.14 -12.04
CA VAL A 72 -13.18 -4.12 -12.22
C VAL A 72 -13.75 -5.49 -11.89
N ILE A 73 -13.66 -6.41 -12.85
CA ILE A 73 -14.05 -7.79 -12.65
C ILE A 73 -12.80 -8.68 -12.60
N SER A 74 -12.66 -9.45 -11.54
CA SER A 74 -11.51 -10.34 -11.33
C SER A 74 -11.96 -11.76 -11.07
N ARG A 75 -11.18 -12.72 -11.54
CA ARG A 75 -11.42 -14.12 -11.24
C ARG A 75 -11.33 -14.35 -9.73
N TYR A 76 -12.34 -14.98 -9.15
CA TYR A 76 -12.35 -15.25 -7.72
C TYR A 76 -11.46 -16.46 -7.38
N VAL A 77 -10.60 -16.31 -6.38
CA VAL A 77 -9.77 -17.41 -5.87
C VAL A 77 -10.64 -18.30 -4.99
N THR A 78 -11.00 -19.47 -5.50
CA THR A 78 -11.98 -20.39 -4.88
C THR A 78 -11.36 -21.33 -3.86
N ASN A 79 -10.02 -21.45 -3.82
CA ASN A 79 -9.25 -22.30 -2.92
C ASN A 79 -8.34 -21.50 -1.97
N PRO A 80 -8.86 -20.53 -1.19
CA PRO A 80 -8.02 -19.81 -0.26
C PRO A 80 -7.49 -20.72 0.83
N LEU A 81 -6.30 -20.42 1.35
CA LEU A 81 -5.84 -20.99 2.61
C LEU A 81 -6.79 -20.54 3.72
N LEU A 82 -7.13 -21.46 4.62
CA LEU A 82 -8.06 -21.17 5.72
C LEU A 82 -7.37 -21.35 7.06
N ILE A 83 -7.66 -20.46 8.00
CA ILE A 83 -7.30 -20.61 9.41
C ILE A 83 -8.59 -20.75 10.21
N ASN A 84 -8.71 -21.82 10.97
CA ASN A 84 -9.93 -22.16 11.72
C ASN A 84 -11.20 -22.15 10.85
N GLY A 85 -11.06 -22.53 9.56
CA GLY A 85 -12.17 -22.53 8.60
C GLY A 85 -12.55 -21.17 8.04
N HIS A 86 -11.84 -20.10 8.39
CA HIS A 86 -12.08 -18.74 7.88
C HIS A 86 -11.10 -18.35 6.79
N LYS A 87 -11.62 -17.71 5.76
CA LYS A 87 -10.82 -17.03 4.75
C LYS A 87 -10.19 -15.78 5.37
N PHE A 88 -8.96 -15.47 4.95
CA PHE A 88 -8.24 -14.28 5.37
C PHE A 88 -7.50 -13.64 4.21
N ASP A 89 -7.07 -12.42 4.40
CA ASP A 89 -6.06 -11.74 3.61
C ASP A 89 -5.03 -11.06 4.51
N LEU A 90 -3.88 -10.74 3.93
CA LEU A 90 -2.80 -10.05 4.61
C LEU A 90 -2.74 -8.60 4.15
N ARG A 91 -2.74 -7.64 5.09
CA ARG A 91 -2.38 -6.25 4.89
C ARG A 91 -0.91 -6.08 5.23
N VAL A 92 -0.07 -6.03 4.21
CA VAL A 92 1.38 -5.80 4.34
C VAL A 92 1.69 -4.34 4.04
N TYR A 93 2.43 -3.68 4.93
CA TYR A 93 2.84 -2.29 4.73
C TYR A 93 4.22 -2.23 4.10
N VAL A 94 4.34 -1.39 3.08
CA VAL A 94 5.56 -1.22 2.29
C VAL A 94 5.89 0.26 2.24
N LEU A 95 7.10 0.62 2.68
CA LEU A 95 7.62 1.99 2.59
C LEU A 95 8.54 2.11 1.38
N VAL A 96 8.28 3.09 0.54
CA VAL A 96 9.15 3.48 -0.56
C VAL A 96 9.76 4.84 -0.24
N THR A 97 11.09 4.92 -0.17
CA THR A 97 11.81 6.17 0.12
C THR A 97 12.50 6.77 -1.09
N SER A 98 12.61 6.01 -2.18
CA SER A 98 13.18 6.48 -3.44
C SER A 98 12.74 5.56 -4.57
N TYR A 99 12.51 6.15 -5.75
CA TYR A 99 12.33 5.42 -6.99
C TYR A 99 13.55 5.48 -7.92
N GLU A 100 14.58 6.27 -7.56
CA GLU A 100 15.84 6.37 -8.35
C GLU A 100 17.03 6.61 -7.40
N PRO A 101 17.77 5.55 -7.00
CA PRO A 101 17.47 4.14 -7.17
C PRO A 101 16.23 3.71 -6.37
N LEU A 102 15.56 2.65 -6.82
CA LEU A 102 14.41 2.10 -6.09
C LEU A 102 14.85 1.58 -4.71
N ARG A 103 14.19 2.09 -3.65
CA ARG A 103 14.41 1.68 -2.25
C ARG A 103 13.09 1.36 -1.61
N VAL A 104 12.88 0.09 -1.34
CA VAL A 104 11.64 -0.48 -0.79
C VAL A 104 11.98 -1.16 0.53
N TYR A 105 11.18 -0.87 1.54
CA TYR A 105 11.25 -1.49 2.86
C TYR A 105 9.90 -2.14 3.16
N ILE A 106 9.91 -3.37 3.60
CA ILE A 106 8.72 -4.09 4.01
C ILE A 106 8.67 -4.05 5.53
N PHE A 107 7.57 -3.55 6.07
CA PHE A 107 7.37 -3.55 7.51
C PHE A 107 7.11 -4.98 8.00
N GLN A 108 7.82 -5.41 9.04
CA GLN A 108 7.74 -6.78 9.53
C GLN A 108 6.37 -7.11 10.12
N GLU A 109 5.65 -6.10 10.62
CA GLU A 109 4.31 -6.24 11.16
C GLU A 109 3.26 -5.78 10.15
N GLY A 110 2.02 -6.16 10.40
CA GLY A 110 0.85 -5.86 9.58
C GLY A 110 -0.35 -6.56 10.16
N LEU A 111 -1.33 -6.84 9.31
CA LEU A 111 -2.60 -7.41 9.76
C LEU A 111 -2.98 -8.63 8.91
N ALA A 112 -3.37 -9.73 9.56
CA ALA A 112 -4.19 -10.76 8.94
C ALA A 112 -5.66 -10.45 9.28
N ARG A 113 -6.49 -10.26 8.24
CA ARG A 113 -7.90 -9.88 8.36
C ARG A 113 -8.77 -11.06 7.97
N PHE A 114 -9.67 -11.47 8.82
CA PHE A 114 -10.49 -12.66 8.64
C PHE A 114 -11.91 -12.30 8.22
N ALA A 115 -12.49 -13.12 7.37
CA ALA A 115 -13.92 -13.18 7.13
C ALA A 115 -14.63 -13.68 8.40
N SER A 116 -15.76 -13.08 8.76
CA SER A 116 -16.45 -13.41 10.02
C SER A 116 -17.37 -14.63 9.95
N GLU A 117 -17.57 -15.18 8.75
CA GLU A 117 -18.25 -16.47 8.54
C GLU A 117 -17.26 -17.50 7.98
N THR A 118 -17.48 -18.76 8.32
CA THR A 118 -16.65 -19.88 7.83
C THR A 118 -16.78 -20.05 6.33
N TYR A 119 -15.66 -20.30 5.67
CA TYR A 119 -15.61 -20.55 4.24
C TYR A 119 -16.06 -21.98 3.94
N THR A 120 -16.92 -22.13 2.94
CA THR A 120 -17.40 -23.44 2.49
C THR A 120 -17.12 -23.61 1.00
N SER A 121 -16.95 -24.87 0.56
CA SER A 121 -16.75 -25.20 -0.86
C SER A 121 -17.97 -24.90 -1.73
N LYS A 122 -19.17 -24.84 -1.13
CA LYS A 122 -20.38 -24.34 -1.78
C LYS A 122 -20.42 -22.83 -1.60
N ILE A 123 -20.06 -22.12 -2.65
CA ILE A 123 -19.98 -20.65 -2.64
C ILE A 123 -21.39 -20.06 -2.57
N ASP A 124 -21.72 -19.45 -1.43
CA ASP A 124 -22.91 -18.62 -1.29
C ASP A 124 -22.58 -17.19 -1.68
N LYS A 125 -22.86 -16.81 -2.93
CA LYS A 125 -22.57 -15.49 -3.49
C LYS A 125 -23.14 -14.32 -2.68
N ASN A 126 -24.21 -14.54 -1.94
CA ASN A 126 -24.87 -13.51 -1.16
C ASN A 126 -24.25 -13.29 0.21
N ASN A 127 -23.45 -14.24 0.69
CA ASN A 127 -22.83 -14.16 2.01
C ASN A 127 -21.51 -13.35 1.98
N LYS A 128 -21.62 -12.05 2.05
CA LYS A 128 -20.45 -11.14 2.07
C LYS A 128 -19.48 -11.42 3.21
N TYR A 129 -19.96 -11.92 4.33
CA TYR A 129 -19.18 -12.18 5.53
C TYR A 129 -18.29 -13.42 5.42
N MET A 130 -18.55 -14.28 4.44
CA MET A 130 -17.73 -15.45 4.10
C MET A 130 -16.62 -15.09 3.10
N HIS A 131 -16.88 -14.12 2.21
CA HIS A 131 -16.01 -13.83 1.06
C HIS A 131 -15.10 -12.64 1.24
N LEU A 132 -15.56 -11.62 1.97
CA LEU A 132 -14.87 -10.34 2.12
C LEU A 132 -14.25 -10.22 3.50
N THR A 133 -12.99 -9.81 3.54
CA THR A 133 -12.18 -9.66 4.76
C THR A 133 -12.14 -8.21 5.27
N ASN A 134 -12.77 -7.28 4.53
CA ASN A 134 -12.83 -5.87 4.90
C ASN A 134 -13.44 -5.67 6.30
N TYR A 135 -12.72 -4.97 7.19
CA TYR A 135 -13.20 -4.64 8.54
C TYR A 135 -14.55 -3.91 8.53
N SER A 136 -14.71 -2.94 7.61
CA SER A 136 -15.94 -2.15 7.46
C SER A 136 -17.20 -2.98 7.17
N ILE A 137 -17.03 -4.16 6.57
CA ILE A 137 -18.11 -5.13 6.31
C ILE A 137 -18.29 -6.02 7.53
N ASN A 138 -17.22 -6.69 7.96
CA ASN A 138 -17.28 -7.71 8.99
C ASN A 138 -17.72 -7.19 10.36
N LYS A 139 -17.38 -5.94 10.72
CA LYS A 139 -17.85 -5.31 11.98
C LYS A 139 -19.38 -5.18 12.09
N LYS A 140 -20.12 -5.36 10.98
CA LYS A 140 -21.57 -5.35 10.96
C LYS A 140 -22.19 -6.74 11.21
N ASN A 141 -21.38 -7.79 11.19
CA ASN A 141 -21.84 -9.12 11.52
C ASN A 141 -22.00 -9.26 13.03
N ALA A 142 -23.12 -9.81 13.49
CA ALA A 142 -23.38 -10.07 14.91
C ALA A 142 -22.36 -11.02 15.56
N LYS A 143 -21.70 -11.87 14.78
CA LYS A 143 -20.65 -12.78 15.23
C LYS A 143 -19.26 -12.14 15.29
N PHE A 144 -19.12 -10.88 14.88
CA PHE A 144 -17.82 -10.23 14.84
C PHE A 144 -17.25 -10.02 16.24
N VAL A 145 -16.05 -10.54 16.48
CA VAL A 145 -15.30 -10.36 17.73
C VAL A 145 -14.12 -9.42 17.44
N GLN A 146 -14.12 -8.29 18.12
CA GLN A 146 -13.02 -7.33 18.07
C GLN A 146 -11.96 -7.71 19.11
N ASN A 147 -10.69 -7.61 18.73
CA ASN A 147 -9.61 -7.73 19.69
C ASN A 147 -9.59 -6.49 20.60
N ALA A 148 -9.80 -6.71 21.90
CA ALA A 148 -9.83 -5.68 22.92
C ALA A 148 -8.47 -5.49 23.64
N ASN A 149 -7.51 -6.44 23.45
CA ASN A 149 -6.20 -6.41 24.10
C ASN A 149 -5.10 -6.68 23.08
N CYS A 150 -4.14 -5.77 22.97
CA CYS A 150 -3.01 -5.92 22.03
C CYS A 150 -2.00 -7.00 22.46
N GLU A 151 -1.99 -7.43 23.73
CA GLU A 151 -1.14 -8.54 24.21
C GLU A 151 -1.59 -9.90 23.66
N GLN A 152 -2.88 -10.02 23.30
CA GLN A 152 -3.45 -11.20 22.65
C GLN A 152 -3.66 -10.91 21.17
N ASP A 153 -2.60 -10.95 20.41
CA ASP A 153 -2.55 -10.52 19.01
C ASP A 153 -3.13 -11.53 18.01
N ASP A 154 -3.65 -12.68 18.50
CA ASP A 154 -4.28 -13.79 17.77
C ASP A 154 -5.77 -13.96 18.08
N VAL A 155 -6.43 -12.96 18.68
CA VAL A 155 -7.84 -13.02 19.07
C VAL A 155 -8.72 -12.21 18.11
N GLY A 156 -9.92 -12.76 17.82
CA GLY A 156 -10.93 -12.13 16.98
C GLY A 156 -10.62 -12.26 15.48
N TYR A 157 -11.19 -11.36 14.70
CA TYR A 157 -11.10 -11.40 13.23
C TYR A 157 -10.02 -10.48 12.65
N LYS A 158 -9.06 -10.06 13.48
CA LYS A 158 -7.90 -9.30 13.04
C LYS A 158 -6.72 -9.70 13.93
N TRP A 159 -5.69 -10.29 13.32
CA TRP A 159 -4.47 -10.71 14.01
C TRP A 159 -3.28 -9.87 13.56
N SER A 160 -2.20 -9.85 14.37
CA SER A 160 -0.91 -9.35 13.90
C SER A 160 -0.30 -10.31 12.88
N LEU A 161 0.62 -9.83 12.02
CA LEU A 161 1.39 -10.74 11.16
C LEU A 161 2.29 -11.66 11.99
N GLY A 162 2.80 -11.20 13.12
CA GLY A 162 3.54 -12.05 14.05
C GLY A 162 2.71 -13.22 14.56
N ALA A 163 1.47 -12.98 14.98
CA ALA A 163 0.54 -14.05 15.39
C ALA A 163 0.22 -15.01 14.25
N PHE A 164 -0.02 -14.47 13.07
CA PHE A 164 -0.26 -15.24 11.85
C PHE A 164 0.92 -16.18 11.54
N CYS A 165 2.15 -15.67 11.58
CA CYS A 165 3.35 -16.48 11.34
C CYS A 165 3.50 -17.59 12.38
N ARG A 166 3.39 -17.28 13.66
CA ARG A 166 3.47 -18.28 14.73
C ARG A 166 2.44 -19.40 14.56
N HIS A 167 1.22 -19.06 14.18
CA HIS A 167 0.15 -20.04 13.97
C HIS A 167 0.48 -20.96 12.80
N LEU A 168 0.94 -20.42 11.65
CA LEU A 168 1.26 -21.22 10.48
C LEU A 168 2.50 -22.12 10.70
N GLU A 169 3.50 -21.65 11.43
CA GLU A 169 4.66 -22.45 11.85
C GLU A 169 4.24 -23.63 12.71
N GLN A 170 3.30 -23.44 13.66
CA GLN A 170 2.77 -24.50 14.51
C GLN A 170 2.05 -25.60 13.73
N VAL A 171 1.41 -25.26 12.62
CA VAL A 171 0.77 -26.23 11.73
C VAL A 171 1.71 -26.76 10.63
N GLY A 172 3.00 -26.43 10.70
CA GLY A 172 4.05 -26.98 9.83
C GLY A 172 4.15 -26.34 8.45
N ILE A 173 3.65 -25.12 8.26
CA ILE A 173 3.80 -24.38 7.00
C ILE A 173 5.18 -23.71 6.97
N ASP A 174 5.87 -23.85 5.82
CA ASP A 174 7.15 -23.22 5.55
C ASP A 174 6.97 -21.71 5.34
N MET A 175 7.30 -20.94 6.38
CA MET A 175 7.15 -19.48 6.37
C MET A 175 8.19 -18.80 5.50
N ASP A 176 9.40 -19.34 5.37
CA ASP A 176 10.44 -18.79 4.51
C ASP A 176 10.01 -18.85 3.03
N LEU A 177 9.42 -19.97 2.62
CA LEU A 177 8.85 -20.11 1.29
C LEU A 177 7.70 -19.15 1.06
N LEU A 178 6.77 -19.03 2.01
CA LEU A 178 5.61 -18.15 1.91
C LEU A 178 6.02 -16.68 1.77
N TRP A 179 6.95 -16.23 2.62
CA TRP A 179 7.43 -14.85 2.57
C TRP A 179 8.30 -14.58 1.34
N SER A 180 9.15 -15.52 0.94
CA SER A 180 9.93 -15.40 -0.31
C SER A 180 9.02 -15.16 -1.52
N ARG A 181 7.93 -15.94 -1.64
CA ARG A 181 6.93 -15.76 -2.70
C ARG A 181 6.19 -14.41 -2.58
N SER A 182 5.83 -14.00 -1.37
CA SER A 182 5.13 -12.73 -1.12
C SER A 182 6.01 -11.52 -1.43
N TYR A 183 7.30 -11.59 -1.10
CA TYR A 183 8.27 -10.54 -1.44
C TYR A 183 8.48 -10.44 -2.95
N ASP A 184 8.50 -11.55 -3.68
CA ASP A 184 8.57 -11.56 -5.15
C ASP A 184 7.36 -10.83 -5.77
N VAL A 185 6.15 -11.07 -5.25
CA VAL A 185 4.94 -10.36 -5.68
C VAL A 185 5.07 -8.85 -5.44
N ILE A 186 5.50 -8.45 -4.24
CA ILE A 186 5.65 -7.03 -3.88
C ILE A 186 6.69 -6.36 -4.80
N LEU A 187 7.86 -6.97 -4.96
CA LEU A 187 8.94 -6.41 -5.78
C LEU A 187 8.54 -6.29 -7.26
N LYS A 188 7.93 -7.32 -7.84
CA LYS A 188 7.44 -7.27 -9.23
C LYS A 188 6.38 -6.21 -9.43
N THR A 189 5.50 -6.02 -8.45
CA THR A 189 4.49 -4.96 -8.47
C THR A 189 5.15 -3.58 -8.46
N MET A 190 6.12 -3.36 -7.57
CA MET A 190 6.86 -2.10 -7.49
C MET A 190 7.62 -1.78 -8.79
N LEU A 191 8.30 -2.77 -9.36
CA LEU A 191 9.01 -2.64 -10.64
C LEU A 191 8.08 -2.31 -11.81
N THR A 192 6.82 -2.73 -11.75
CA THR A 192 5.83 -2.41 -12.79
C THR A 192 5.47 -0.91 -12.79
N GLY A 193 5.34 -0.30 -11.62
CA GLY A 193 5.00 1.12 -11.46
C GLY A 193 6.20 2.07 -11.56
N GLU A 194 7.41 1.56 -11.29
CA GLU A 194 8.64 2.37 -11.17
C GLU A 194 8.88 3.33 -12.34
N PRO A 195 8.84 2.92 -13.62
CA PRO A 195 9.16 3.82 -14.73
C PRO A 195 8.22 5.01 -14.86
N TYR A 196 6.94 4.79 -14.55
CA TYR A 196 5.92 5.85 -14.61
C TYR A 196 6.12 6.87 -13.49
N ILE A 197 6.38 6.38 -12.28
CA ILE A 197 6.60 7.24 -11.10
C ILE A 197 7.91 8.01 -11.24
N GLN A 198 9.00 7.37 -11.67
CA GLN A 198 10.27 8.05 -11.94
C GLN A 198 10.10 9.19 -12.95
N ASN A 199 9.40 8.94 -14.06
CA ASN A 199 9.15 9.96 -15.07
C ASN A 199 8.34 11.16 -14.50
N ALA A 200 7.31 10.87 -13.70
CA ALA A 200 6.54 11.92 -13.02
C ALA A 200 7.39 12.70 -12.00
N MET A 201 8.24 12.02 -11.24
CA MET A 201 9.13 12.66 -10.27
C MET A 201 10.19 13.54 -10.93
N ARG A 202 10.79 13.10 -12.04
CA ARG A 202 11.75 13.89 -12.81
C ARG A 202 11.15 15.19 -13.35
N LYS A 203 9.86 15.16 -13.73
CA LYS A 203 9.15 16.34 -14.25
C LYS A 203 8.74 17.32 -13.15
N ASN A 204 8.38 16.82 -11.98
CA ASN A 204 7.72 17.62 -10.92
C ASN A 204 8.54 17.74 -9.64
N GLY A 205 9.54 16.91 -9.44
CA GLY A 205 10.32 16.87 -8.19
C GLY A 205 11.50 17.82 -8.19
N THR A 206 11.64 18.60 -7.12
CA THR A 206 12.79 19.49 -6.88
C THR A 206 13.92 18.80 -6.12
N HIS A 207 13.59 17.76 -5.33
CA HIS A 207 14.56 17.01 -4.51
C HIS A 207 14.21 15.51 -4.49
N ARG A 208 15.25 14.67 -4.67
CA ARG A 208 15.12 13.20 -4.69
C ARG A 208 14.73 12.59 -3.33
N THR A 209 15.01 13.30 -2.23
CA THR A 209 14.86 12.78 -0.86
C THR A 209 13.62 13.27 -0.13
N ASN A 210 12.75 14.03 -0.79
CA ASN A 210 11.58 14.64 -0.13
C ASN A 210 10.29 13.83 -0.29
N CYS A 211 10.32 12.79 -1.14
CA CYS A 211 9.15 11.97 -1.42
C CYS A 211 9.35 10.57 -0.84
N PHE A 212 8.48 10.18 0.05
CA PHE A 212 8.32 8.81 0.51
C PHE A 212 6.84 8.47 0.57
N GLU A 213 6.52 7.20 0.48
CA GLU A 213 5.13 6.73 0.48
C GLU A 213 5.01 5.43 1.24
N ILE A 214 3.94 5.31 2.05
CA ILE A 214 3.54 4.05 2.66
C ILE A 214 2.44 3.45 1.82
N LEU A 215 2.66 2.24 1.31
CA LEU A 215 1.71 1.47 0.54
C LEU A 215 1.12 0.34 1.39
N GLY A 216 -0.13 -0.01 1.13
CA GLY A 216 -0.78 -1.15 1.76
C GLY A 216 -1.09 -2.23 0.72
N PHE A 217 -0.36 -3.33 0.75
CA PHE A 217 -0.59 -4.48 -0.12
C PHE A 217 -1.60 -5.43 0.52
N ASP A 218 -2.65 -5.78 -0.22
CA ASP A 218 -3.61 -6.80 0.17
C ASP A 218 -3.29 -8.08 -0.59
N ILE A 219 -2.85 -9.10 0.15
CA ILE A 219 -2.37 -10.38 -0.39
C ILE A 219 -3.24 -11.51 0.16
N LEU A 220 -3.82 -12.31 -0.73
CA LEU A 220 -4.51 -13.54 -0.41
C LEU A 220 -3.54 -14.72 -0.61
N ILE A 221 -3.54 -15.65 0.32
CA ILE A 221 -2.79 -16.91 0.18
C ILE A 221 -3.78 -18.00 -0.18
N ASP A 222 -3.47 -18.80 -1.19
CA ASP A 222 -4.27 -19.98 -1.52
C ASP A 222 -3.76 -21.28 -0.85
N SER A 223 -4.48 -22.38 -1.04
CA SER A 223 -4.15 -23.66 -0.44
C SER A 223 -2.81 -24.26 -0.90
N ASP A 224 -2.25 -23.78 -2.00
CA ASP A 224 -0.94 -24.16 -2.53
C ASP A 224 0.18 -23.21 -2.08
N LEU A 225 -0.10 -22.37 -1.08
CA LEU A 225 0.78 -21.32 -0.57
C LEU A 225 1.23 -20.33 -1.66
N LYS A 226 0.38 -20.12 -2.68
CA LYS A 226 0.60 -19.11 -3.70
C LYS A 226 0.00 -17.79 -3.23
N PRO A 227 0.79 -16.71 -3.18
CA PRO A 227 0.27 -15.38 -2.90
C PRO A 227 -0.40 -14.79 -4.14
N TRP A 228 -1.58 -14.22 -3.93
CA TRP A 228 -2.34 -13.49 -4.92
C TRP A 228 -2.46 -12.02 -4.51
N LEU A 229 -2.00 -11.12 -5.36
CA LEU A 229 -2.18 -9.69 -5.15
C LEU A 229 -3.64 -9.31 -5.44
N LEU A 230 -4.34 -8.80 -4.44
CA LEU A 230 -5.73 -8.34 -4.58
C LEU A 230 -5.82 -6.86 -4.93
N GLU A 231 -5.00 -6.03 -4.26
CA GLU A 231 -4.93 -4.58 -4.48
C GLU A 231 -3.69 -3.96 -3.83
N VAL A 232 -3.33 -2.76 -4.30
CA VAL A 232 -2.33 -1.90 -3.65
C VAL A 232 -3.01 -0.58 -3.27
N ASN A 233 -3.00 -0.26 -1.98
CA ASN A 233 -3.56 0.97 -1.45
C ASN A 233 -2.47 2.04 -1.36
N LEU A 234 -2.60 3.13 -2.13
CA LEU A 234 -1.65 4.27 -2.11
C LEU A 234 -1.67 5.03 -0.77
N SER A 235 -2.81 5.06 -0.10
CA SER A 235 -2.96 5.68 1.22
C SER A 235 -3.70 4.74 2.13
N PRO A 236 -3.01 3.70 2.66
CA PRO A 236 -3.65 2.74 3.53
C PRO A 236 -4.18 3.43 4.80
N SER A 237 -5.37 3.02 5.25
CA SER A 237 -5.96 3.60 6.45
C SER A 237 -5.06 3.43 7.67
N LEU A 238 -4.69 4.53 8.28
CA LEU A 238 -3.98 4.57 9.57
C LEU A 238 -4.94 4.75 10.76
N ALA A 239 -6.26 4.63 10.56
CA ALA A 239 -7.22 4.63 11.64
C ALA A 239 -6.94 3.48 12.63
N CYS A 240 -7.03 3.79 13.92
CA CYS A 240 -6.75 2.86 15.01
C CYS A 240 -8.06 2.46 15.68
N ASP A 241 -8.75 1.48 15.08
CA ASP A 241 -10.06 1.00 15.57
C ASP A 241 -9.94 0.03 16.76
N SER A 242 -8.72 -0.46 17.03
CA SER A 242 -8.41 -1.38 18.13
C SER A 242 -7.04 -1.09 18.74
N PRO A 243 -6.76 -1.56 19.99
CA PRO A 243 -5.41 -1.47 20.56
C PRO A 243 -4.33 -2.10 19.69
N LEU A 244 -4.63 -3.20 19.00
CA LEU A 244 -3.72 -3.85 18.04
C LEU A 244 -3.40 -2.93 16.85
N ASP A 245 -4.40 -2.24 16.29
CA ASP A 245 -4.17 -1.25 15.22
C ASP A 245 -3.24 -0.13 15.70
N MET A 246 -3.47 0.39 16.92
CA MET A 246 -2.66 1.46 17.49
C MET A 246 -1.20 1.02 17.64
N MET A 247 -0.94 -0.15 18.17
CA MET A 247 0.40 -0.69 18.36
C MET A 247 1.14 -0.82 17.02
N ILE A 248 0.53 -1.50 16.04
CA ILE A 248 1.15 -1.75 14.74
C ILE A 248 1.36 -0.45 13.96
N LYS A 249 0.33 0.39 13.85
CA LYS A 249 0.37 1.58 12.99
C LYS A 249 1.20 2.72 13.57
N SER A 250 1.25 2.86 14.90
CA SER A 250 2.14 3.86 15.52
C SER A 250 3.61 3.51 15.28
N THR A 251 3.99 2.24 15.43
CA THR A 251 5.34 1.75 15.14
C THR A 251 5.68 1.94 13.65
N LEU A 252 4.76 1.54 12.75
CA LEU A 252 4.93 1.75 11.31
C LEU A 252 5.22 3.21 10.96
N VAL A 253 4.45 4.16 11.50
CA VAL A 253 4.63 5.59 11.21
C VAL A 253 5.95 6.10 11.78
N CYS A 254 6.31 5.71 13.01
CA CYS A 254 7.59 6.09 13.61
C CYS A 254 8.76 5.59 12.79
N ASP A 255 8.75 4.32 12.40
CA ASP A 255 9.83 3.72 11.59
C ASP A 255 9.90 4.33 10.19
N ALA A 256 8.75 4.55 9.55
CA ALA A 256 8.68 5.22 8.25
C ALA A 256 9.31 6.62 8.29
N LEU A 257 9.00 7.44 9.31
CA LEU A 257 9.57 8.77 9.47
C LEU A 257 11.08 8.73 9.77
N ASN A 258 11.53 7.74 10.55
CA ASN A 258 12.95 7.54 10.86
C ASN A 258 13.73 7.13 9.60
N ILE A 259 13.23 6.14 8.84
CA ILE A 259 13.88 5.66 7.62
C ILE A 259 13.87 6.74 6.52
N ALA A 260 12.75 7.48 6.39
CA ALA A 260 12.67 8.60 5.46
C ALA A 260 13.57 9.79 5.86
N GLY A 261 14.08 9.78 7.09
CA GLY A 261 14.99 10.82 7.57
C GLY A 261 14.30 12.15 7.87
N VAL A 262 13.01 12.13 8.22
CA VAL A 262 12.26 13.33 8.59
C VAL A 262 12.80 13.88 9.90
N ARG A 263 13.49 15.01 9.82
CA ARG A 263 14.10 15.65 10.99
C ARG A 263 13.05 16.44 11.79
N ARG A 264 13.15 16.33 13.12
CA ARG A 264 12.36 17.18 14.00
C ARG A 264 12.72 18.65 13.76
N PHE A 265 11.73 19.44 13.44
CA PHE A 265 11.90 20.83 13.07
C PHE A 265 11.19 21.75 14.06
N ASP A 266 11.99 22.57 14.79
CA ASP A 266 11.47 23.63 15.67
C ASP A 266 11.29 24.92 14.87
N ARG A 267 10.06 25.20 14.45
CA ARG A 267 9.70 26.39 13.67
C ARG A 267 10.13 27.70 14.33
N LYS A 268 10.00 27.83 15.67
CA LYS A 268 10.35 29.06 16.41
C LYS A 268 11.86 29.28 16.40
N LYS A 269 12.61 28.23 16.71
CA LYS A 269 14.09 28.25 16.72
C LYS A 269 14.65 28.58 15.32
N GLU A 270 14.09 28.00 14.28
CA GLU A 270 14.54 28.24 12.91
C GLU A 270 14.18 29.65 12.42
N SER A 271 13.02 30.17 12.74
CA SER A 271 12.64 31.56 12.44
C SER A 271 13.58 32.55 13.13
N LEU A 272 13.92 32.32 14.40
CA LEU A 272 14.90 33.12 15.13
C LEU A 272 16.29 33.03 14.50
N ASN A 273 16.73 31.86 14.08
CA ASN A 273 18.01 31.71 13.40
C ASN A 273 18.04 32.46 12.06
N LYS A 274 16.97 32.39 11.26
CA LYS A 274 16.85 33.15 10.00
C LYS A 274 16.92 34.65 10.25
N ILE A 275 16.25 35.16 11.28
CA ILE A 275 16.31 36.56 11.66
C ILE A 275 17.76 36.93 12.07
N LYS A 276 18.41 36.14 12.94
CA LYS A 276 19.81 36.38 13.34
C LYS A 276 20.77 36.38 12.15
N HIS A 277 20.61 35.48 11.20
CA HIS A 277 21.43 35.44 9.99
C HIS A 277 21.21 36.68 9.09
N ARG A 278 19.95 37.11 8.92
CA ARG A 278 19.65 38.36 8.19
C ARG A 278 20.28 39.60 8.87
N MET A 279 20.15 39.69 10.19
CA MET A 279 20.75 40.82 10.95
C MET A 279 22.28 40.80 10.86
N LYS A 280 22.95 39.66 10.97
CA LYS A 280 24.39 39.53 10.73
C LYS A 280 24.79 39.98 9.31
N GLY A 281 24.00 39.58 8.30
CA GLY A 281 24.25 39.98 6.90
C GLY A 281 24.13 41.50 6.69
N LEU A 282 23.13 42.13 7.31
CA LEU A 282 22.94 43.59 7.29
C LEU A 282 24.09 44.30 8.01
N TYR A 283 24.48 43.85 9.21
CA TYR A 283 25.59 44.40 9.96
C TYR A 283 26.92 44.33 9.20
N ASN A 284 27.21 43.23 8.55
CA ASN A 284 28.41 43.06 7.73
C ASN A 284 28.39 43.94 6.45
N LYS A 285 27.21 44.18 5.86
CA LYS A 285 27.06 45.13 4.75
C LYS A 285 27.29 46.58 5.21
N SER A 286 26.77 46.99 6.36
CA SER A 286 27.00 48.34 6.89
C SER A 286 28.47 48.59 7.24
N LYS A 287 29.18 47.62 7.83
CA LYS A 287 30.63 47.70 8.07
C LYS A 287 31.45 47.83 6.77
N LYS A 288 31.07 47.13 5.69
CA LYS A 288 31.77 47.30 4.42
C LYS A 288 31.51 48.64 3.77
N SER A 289 30.34 49.24 3.95
CA SER A 289 30.02 50.59 3.43
C SER A 289 30.73 51.70 4.19
N THR A 290 30.94 51.57 5.51
CA THR A 290 31.71 52.51 6.33
C THR A 290 33.22 52.39 6.13
N ALA A 291 33.74 51.23 5.76
CA ALA A 291 35.17 51.03 5.45
C ALA A 291 35.55 51.49 4.03
N GLY A 292 34.58 51.61 3.10
CA GLY A 292 34.80 52.11 1.75
C GLY A 292 34.73 53.64 1.58
N GLY A 293 34.43 54.36 2.69
CA GLY A 293 34.24 55.83 2.67
C GLY A 293 35.49 56.67 3.03
N LEU A 294 36.63 56.05 3.22
CA LEU A 294 37.89 56.74 3.55
C LEU A 294 38.97 56.48 2.48
N VAL A 295 38.69 56.85 1.24
CA VAL A 295 39.75 56.92 0.19
C VAL A 295 39.67 58.30 -0.47
N GLY A 296 40.67 59.12 -0.09
CA GLY A 296 41.30 60.10 -0.97
C GLY A 296 40.52 61.40 -1.31
N LEU A 297 40.71 62.44 -0.54
CA LEU A 297 40.71 63.82 -1.11
C LEU A 297 42.02 64.00 -1.89
N PRO A 298 41.98 64.47 -3.15
CA PRO A 298 43.23 64.84 -3.88
C PRO A 298 43.83 66.08 -3.29
N GLY A 299 45.13 65.97 -2.97
CA GLY A 299 45.94 67.07 -2.48
C GLY A 299 46.00 68.19 -3.50
N SER A 300 45.75 69.41 -3.04
CA SER A 300 46.05 70.65 -3.77
C SER A 300 47.55 70.85 -3.92
N GLU A 301 48.06 70.83 -5.13
CA GLU A 301 49.37 71.45 -5.45
C GLU A 301 49.29 72.95 -5.30
N ILE A 302 50.05 73.50 -4.34
CA ILE A 302 50.33 74.96 -4.25
C ILE A 302 51.67 75.16 -4.94
N PHE A 303 51.61 75.92 -6.02
CA PHE A 303 52.78 76.54 -6.66
C PHE A 303 53.51 77.49 -5.65
N ALA A 304 54.82 77.38 -5.57
CA ALA A 304 55.71 78.41 -5.11
C ALA A 304 56.78 78.64 -6.17
N GLY A 305 56.90 79.94 -6.54
CA GLY A 305 57.72 80.46 -7.55
C GLY A 305 59.23 80.42 -7.37
#